data_be56ae96db332cb68171e6449ed93bec
#
_entry.id   be56ae96db332cb68171e6449ed93bec
#
_cell.length_a   1.000
_cell.length_b   1.000
_cell.length_c   1.000
_cell.angle_alpha   90.00
_cell.angle_beta   90.00
_cell.angle_gamma   90.00
#
_symmetry.space_group_name_H-M   'P 1'
#
loop_
_entity.id
_entity.type
_entity.pdbx_description
1 polymer ?
#
loop_
_entity_poly.entity_id
_entity_poly.type
_entity_poly.pdbx_seq_one_letter_code
_entity_poly.pdbx_strand_id
1 'polypeptide(L)'
;YKGMRLAGIYPHEQVKIVEAAGADIFGPAINVNSSKSIPWNLARAVTFVKETVAVAGIPVHPNVGMGVCGVPMFEVPPLDAVTRASKSLVQIGKADGL
;
A
#
# COMPACT_ATOMS: atom_id res chain seq x y z
N TYR A 1 -14.00 -1.28 -14.16
CA TYR A 1 -13.84 -2.48 -14.96
C TYR A 1 -15.16 -3.25 -14.99
N LYS A 2 -15.63 -3.57 -16.18
CA LYS A 2 -16.92 -4.21 -16.40
C LYS A 2 -18.07 -3.47 -15.69
N GLY A 3 -18.05 -2.13 -15.72
CA GLY A 3 -19.04 -1.29 -15.08
C GLY A 3 -18.86 -1.11 -13.59
N MET A 4 -17.85 -1.76 -12.99
CA MET A 4 -17.57 -1.66 -11.56
C MET A 4 -16.54 -0.56 -11.31
N ARG A 5 -16.83 0.34 -10.37
CA ARG A 5 -15.88 1.37 -9.95
C ARG A 5 -14.89 0.75 -8.97
N LEU A 6 -13.59 0.84 -9.28
CA LEU A 6 -12.54 0.32 -8.40
C LEU A 6 -12.17 1.31 -7.29
N ALA A 7 -12.38 2.61 -7.50
CA ALA A 7 -12.13 3.61 -6.47
C ALA A 7 -13.05 3.37 -5.27
N GLY A 8 -12.50 3.42 -4.08
CA GLY A 8 -13.24 3.17 -2.84
C GLY A 8 -13.29 1.72 -2.42
N ILE A 9 -12.78 0.80 -3.23
CA ILE A 9 -12.67 -0.61 -2.86
C ILE A 9 -11.31 -0.82 -2.20
N TYR A 10 -11.25 -1.61 -1.14
CA TYR A 10 -9.99 -1.91 -0.45
C TYR A 10 -9.03 -2.68 -1.36
N PRO A 11 -7.70 -2.47 -1.22
CA PRO A 11 -6.72 -3.13 -2.09
C PRO A 11 -6.82 -4.66 -2.13
N HIS A 12 -7.15 -5.32 -1.03
CA HIS A 12 -7.29 -6.78 -1.01
C HIS A 12 -8.50 -7.27 -1.81
N GLU A 13 -9.45 -6.40 -2.07
CA GLU A 13 -10.59 -6.70 -2.96
C GLU A 13 -10.27 -6.31 -4.39
N GLN A 14 -9.57 -5.18 -4.59
CA GLN A 14 -9.16 -4.72 -5.91
C GLN A 14 -8.26 -5.72 -6.61
N VAL A 15 -7.32 -6.34 -5.89
CA VAL A 15 -6.35 -7.25 -6.50
C VAL A 15 -7.02 -8.43 -7.19
N LYS A 16 -8.11 -8.93 -6.64
CA LYS A 16 -8.85 -10.04 -7.26
C LYS A 16 -9.45 -9.65 -8.60
N ILE A 17 -9.99 -8.44 -8.68
CA ILE A 17 -10.59 -7.90 -9.91
C ILE A 17 -9.51 -7.66 -10.96
N VAL A 18 -8.41 -7.02 -10.55
CA VAL A 18 -7.30 -6.67 -11.44
C VAL A 18 -6.61 -7.94 -11.95
N GLU A 19 -6.41 -8.93 -11.09
CA GLU A 19 -5.84 -10.23 -11.47
C GLU A 19 -6.73 -10.95 -12.48
N ALA A 20 -8.04 -10.96 -12.24
CA ALA A 20 -9.00 -11.56 -13.18
C ALA A 20 -9.03 -10.83 -14.52
N ALA A 21 -8.67 -9.55 -14.55
CA ALA A 21 -8.56 -8.76 -15.77
C ALA A 21 -7.27 -9.04 -16.55
N GLY A 22 -6.33 -9.83 -16.00
CA GLY A 22 -5.10 -10.23 -16.67
C GLY A 22 -3.87 -9.42 -16.32
N ALA A 23 -3.87 -8.68 -15.23
CA ALA A 23 -2.70 -7.93 -14.79
C ALA A 23 -1.59 -8.88 -14.31
N ASP A 24 -0.34 -8.50 -14.57
CA ASP A 24 0.83 -9.28 -14.18
C ASP A 24 1.39 -8.85 -12.80
N ILE A 25 1.20 -7.59 -12.43
CA ILE A 25 1.66 -7.01 -11.17
C ILE A 25 0.57 -6.08 -10.67
N PHE A 26 0.31 -6.08 -9.37
CA PHE A 26 -0.64 -5.16 -8.77
C PHE A 26 0.10 -4.09 -7.95
N GLY A 27 -0.15 -2.83 -8.28
CA GLY A 27 0.43 -1.68 -7.58
C GLY A 27 -0.64 -0.89 -6.83
N PRO A 28 -1.05 -1.33 -5.64
CA PRO A 28 -2.06 -0.58 -4.89
C PRO A 28 -1.53 0.79 -4.48
N ALA A 29 -2.34 1.81 -4.71
CA ALA A 29 -2.03 3.15 -4.22
C ALA A 29 -2.48 3.23 -2.77
N ILE A 30 -1.53 3.39 -1.87
CA ILE A 30 -1.78 3.48 -0.44
C ILE A 30 -1.35 4.85 0.05
N ASN A 31 -2.32 5.70 0.38
CA ASN A 31 -2.04 6.98 0.97
C ASN A 31 -3.12 7.34 1.97
N VAL A 32 -2.80 8.27 2.84
CA VAL A 32 -3.76 8.85 3.78
C VAL A 32 -3.87 10.32 3.40
N ASN A 33 -5.06 10.75 3.04
CA ASN A 33 -5.30 12.13 2.63
C ASN A 33 -5.31 13.05 3.86
N SER A 34 -4.13 13.20 4.48
CA SER A 34 -3.93 13.94 5.72
C SER A 34 -2.63 14.71 5.65
N SER A 35 -2.60 15.90 6.26
CA SER A 35 -1.38 16.69 6.39
C SER A 35 -0.47 16.15 7.50
N LYS A 36 -0.90 15.12 8.21
CA LYS A 36 -0.13 14.52 9.31
C LYS A 36 0.13 13.06 9.03
N SER A 37 1.35 12.61 9.28
CA SER A 37 1.70 11.21 9.30
C SER A 37 1.99 10.80 10.72
N ILE A 38 1.37 9.71 11.17
CA ILE A 38 1.54 9.17 12.52
C ILE A 38 1.78 7.66 12.40
N PRO A 39 2.37 7.02 13.43
CA PRO A 39 2.63 5.57 13.39
C PRO A 39 1.38 4.74 13.08
N TRP A 40 0.21 5.19 13.46
CA TRP A 40 -1.05 4.55 13.15
C TRP A 40 -1.27 4.42 11.63
N ASN A 41 -0.93 5.46 10.89
CA ASN A 41 -1.08 5.45 9.44
C ASN A 41 -0.14 4.43 8.80
N LEU A 42 1.09 4.32 9.30
CA LEU A 42 2.02 3.30 8.85
C LEU A 42 1.50 1.90 9.15
N ALA A 43 0.97 1.67 10.34
CA ALA A 43 0.39 0.38 10.73
C ALA A 43 -0.79 0.02 9.82
N ARG A 44 -1.63 0.97 9.48
CA ARG A 44 -2.75 0.76 8.55
C ARG A 44 -2.25 0.40 7.16
N ALA A 45 -1.22 1.09 6.66
CA ALA A 45 -0.63 0.80 5.36
C ALA A 45 -0.06 -0.62 5.32
N VAL A 46 0.67 -1.03 6.35
CA VAL A 46 1.22 -2.38 6.46
C VAL A 46 0.10 -3.42 6.48
N THR A 47 -0.98 -3.15 7.20
CA THR A 47 -2.14 -4.05 7.27
C THR A 47 -2.79 -4.20 5.89
N PHE A 48 -3.01 -3.11 5.17
CA PHE A 48 -3.56 -3.17 3.81
C PHE A 48 -2.70 -3.98 2.87
N VAL A 49 -1.38 -3.79 2.92
CA VAL A 49 -0.44 -4.54 2.08
C VAL A 49 -0.47 -6.02 2.45
N LYS A 50 -0.44 -6.33 3.73
CA LYS A 50 -0.45 -7.72 4.22
C LYS A 50 -1.70 -8.46 3.76
N GLU A 51 -2.87 -7.85 3.91
CA GLU A 51 -4.14 -8.45 3.49
C GLU A 51 -4.19 -8.62 1.97
N THR A 52 -3.65 -7.64 1.22
CA THR A 52 -3.59 -7.71 -0.24
C THR A 52 -2.69 -8.86 -0.69
N VAL A 53 -1.50 -8.98 -0.12
CA VAL A 53 -0.55 -10.04 -0.46
C VAL A 53 -1.14 -11.42 -0.14
N ALA A 54 -1.87 -11.53 0.98
CA ALA A 54 -2.45 -12.80 1.40
C ALA A 54 -3.45 -13.38 0.39
N VAL A 55 -4.12 -12.53 -0.40
CA VAL A 55 -5.12 -12.96 -1.38
C VAL A 55 -4.66 -12.83 -2.83
N ALA A 56 -3.51 -12.21 -3.07
CA ALA A 56 -2.99 -11.99 -4.41
C ALA A 56 -2.31 -13.23 -4.96
N GLY A 57 -2.59 -13.55 -6.23
CA GLY A 57 -1.87 -14.56 -6.99
C GLY A 57 -0.77 -13.98 -7.89
N ILE A 58 -0.59 -12.66 -7.84
CA ILE A 58 0.41 -11.93 -8.62
C ILE A 58 1.25 -11.06 -7.68
N PRO A 59 2.47 -10.66 -8.10
CA PRO A 59 3.31 -9.79 -7.28
C PRO A 59 2.60 -8.48 -6.91
N VAL A 60 2.86 -8.00 -5.69
CA VAL A 60 2.27 -6.77 -5.15
C VAL A 60 3.38 -5.75 -4.90
N HIS A 61 3.32 -4.62 -5.57
CA HIS A 61 4.25 -3.49 -5.47
C HIS A 61 3.49 -2.26 -5.00
N PRO A 62 3.28 -2.05 -3.71
CA PRO A 62 2.51 -0.91 -3.24
C PRO A 62 3.19 0.41 -3.57
N ASN A 63 2.38 1.36 -4.00
CA ASN A 63 2.80 2.74 -4.18
C ASN A 63 2.39 3.50 -2.92
N VAL A 64 3.36 3.75 -2.05
CA VAL A 64 3.11 4.36 -0.73
C VAL A 64 3.19 5.87 -0.85
N GLY A 65 2.09 6.53 -0.64
CA GLY A 65 1.97 7.97 -0.80
C GLY A 65 2.05 8.74 0.51
N MET A 66 1.40 9.89 0.51
CA MET A 66 1.43 10.84 1.62
C MET A 66 0.83 10.26 2.90
N GLY A 67 1.43 10.61 4.02
CA GLY A 67 0.87 10.33 5.34
C GLY A 67 1.13 8.93 5.89
N VAL A 68 1.98 8.12 5.24
CA VAL A 68 2.16 6.72 5.65
C VAL A 68 3.55 6.39 6.20
N CYS A 69 4.44 7.38 6.36
CA CYS A 69 5.81 7.11 6.86
C CYS A 69 5.91 7.02 8.38
N GLY A 70 4.85 7.34 9.11
CA GLY A 70 4.83 7.23 10.57
C GLY A 70 5.45 8.41 11.31
N VAL A 71 5.78 9.48 10.60
CA VAL A 71 6.32 10.72 11.17
C VAL A 71 5.55 11.91 10.59
N PRO A 72 5.67 13.10 11.18
CA PRO A 72 5.01 14.29 10.63
C PRO A 72 5.38 14.49 9.16
N MET A 73 4.42 14.93 8.37
CA MET A 73 4.60 15.15 6.95
C MET A 73 5.62 16.24 6.67
N PHE A 74 6.60 15.91 5.84
CA PHE A 74 7.54 16.85 5.28
C PHE A 74 7.47 16.75 3.76
N GLU A 75 7.91 17.80 3.08
CA GLU A 75 8.02 17.78 1.63
C GLU A 75 8.92 16.62 1.16
N VAL A 76 10.03 16.42 1.90
CA VAL A 76 10.91 15.28 1.70
C VAL A 76 11.00 14.54 3.04
N PRO A 77 10.45 13.33 3.19
CA PRO A 77 10.51 12.60 4.46
C PRO A 77 11.95 12.24 4.84
N PRO A 78 12.25 12.19 6.15
CA PRO A 78 13.57 11.74 6.62
C PRO A 78 13.89 10.33 6.10
N LEU A 79 15.15 10.10 5.75
CA LEU A 79 15.58 8.84 5.17
C LEU A 79 15.33 7.64 6.10
N ASP A 80 15.54 7.81 7.40
CA ASP A 80 15.31 6.75 8.37
C ASP A 80 13.82 6.37 8.46
N ALA A 81 12.93 7.34 8.32
CA ALA A 81 11.48 7.07 8.31
C ALA A 81 11.09 6.29 7.06
N VAL A 82 11.61 6.67 5.89
CA VAL A 82 11.35 5.97 4.63
C VAL A 82 11.89 4.54 4.70
N THR A 83 13.09 4.36 5.24
CA THR A 83 13.72 3.05 5.39
C THR A 83 12.90 2.16 6.33
N ARG A 84 12.45 2.69 7.45
CA ARG A 84 11.63 1.95 8.42
C ARG A 84 10.29 1.53 7.81
N ALA A 85 9.64 2.45 7.11
CA ALA A 85 8.38 2.18 6.44
C ALA A 85 8.54 1.10 5.38
N SER A 86 9.56 1.21 4.54
CA SER A 86 9.86 0.23 3.49
C SER A 86 10.13 -1.15 4.07
N LYS A 87 10.94 -1.21 5.12
CA LYS A 87 11.25 -2.46 5.82
C LYS A 87 10.00 -3.12 6.37
N SER A 88 9.12 -2.34 6.99
CA SER A 88 7.87 -2.84 7.56
C SER A 88 6.95 -3.40 6.47
N LEU A 89 6.84 -2.71 5.34
CA LEU A 89 6.00 -3.15 4.23
C LEU A 89 6.50 -4.45 3.62
N VAL A 90 7.81 -4.64 3.52
CA VAL A 90 8.39 -5.85 2.95
C VAL A 90 8.38 -7.00 3.96
N GLN A 91 8.82 -6.77 5.20
CA GLN A 91 8.98 -7.84 6.19
C GLN A 91 7.66 -8.26 6.84
N ILE A 92 6.80 -7.33 7.16
CA ILE A 92 5.52 -7.61 7.82
C ILE A 92 4.41 -7.73 6.78
N GLY A 93 4.33 -6.79 5.86
CA GLY A 93 3.33 -6.78 4.80
C GLY A 93 3.58 -7.80 3.70
N LYS A 94 4.83 -8.29 3.60
CA LYS A 94 5.22 -9.27 2.58
C LYS A 94 5.11 -8.75 1.16
N ALA A 95 5.26 -7.44 0.96
CA ALA A 95 5.28 -6.85 -0.39
C ALA A 95 6.46 -7.40 -1.20
N ASP A 96 6.24 -7.57 -2.49
CA ASP A 96 7.28 -8.07 -3.41
C ASP A 96 8.25 -6.96 -3.83
N GLY A 97 7.84 -5.71 -3.68
CA GLY A 97 8.67 -4.55 -3.97
C GLY A 97 7.93 -3.26 -3.62
N LEU A 98 8.56 -2.14 -3.86
CA LEU A 98 7.98 -0.83 -3.59
C LEU A 98 8.19 0.13 -4.76
#